data_b0a2f39b822c8a3ed2c2375c057925a3
#
_entry.id   b0a2f39b822c8a3ed2c2375c057925a3
#
_cell.length_a   1.000
_cell.length_b   1.000
_cell.length_c   1.000
_cell.angle_alpha   90.00
_cell.angle_beta   90.00
_cell.angle_gamma   90.00
#
_symmetry.space_group_name_H-M   'P 1'
#
loop_
_entity.id
_entity.type
_entity.pdbx_description
1 polymer ?
#
loop_
_entity_poly.entity_id
_entity_poly.type
_entity_poly.pdbx_seq_one_letter_code
_entity_poly.pdbx_strand_id
1 'polypeptide(L)'
;LDWHSFKGEKIPETYDIRFGWDFEGSPASKSFTVINLCKVEDGVHINQVQNIIKNYFYEQGLSKKLTFQQNDVLVGFRLYINLRLIHTAFAEQTKHRLSGRTNLSVMDDLKDKIEKYFNKNKEFTENLLTHFQAYRTKITNKKLVKNNTKTRGFTTLTKLRDCIFPGGELLIGEGDSAGNGLIKVRDPKKHAILPLRGVIPNVLTKKDYHNNKELKDIIVACGCGVEKYCDVSKLRYDKIILAADADPAGHWITALLITLFAHKMAPVVQAGKLYICKTPLFGFRDTNKKLVPLWNEKELKKARDADKKILRFKGLGEFDAKDLKTFVLDESVRKLIQVKWSENNHEKLFELMSSSAERRKLVQDEWSIEGEK
;
A
#
# COMPACT_ATOMS: atom_id res chain seq x y z
N LEU A 1 -22.22 0.95 21.62
CA LEU A 1 -23.07 1.05 20.44
C LEU A 1 -24.03 2.21 20.59
N ASP A 2 -23.81 3.30 19.85
CA ASP A 2 -24.73 4.45 19.84
C ASP A 2 -25.81 4.23 18.80
N TRP A 3 -27.07 4.22 19.26
CA TRP A 3 -28.23 4.02 18.40
C TRP A 3 -28.76 5.36 17.89
N HIS A 4 -28.86 5.51 16.57
CA HIS A 4 -29.52 6.65 15.92
C HIS A 4 -30.96 6.26 15.62
N SER A 5 -31.94 7.06 16.11
CA SER A 5 -33.37 6.75 16.01
C SER A 5 -34.05 7.75 15.09
N PHE A 6 -34.82 7.23 14.14
CA PHE A 6 -35.60 8.00 13.17
C PHE A 6 -37.06 7.52 13.20
N LYS A 7 -37.95 8.44 13.42
CA LYS A 7 -39.39 8.18 13.42
C LYS A 7 -40.10 9.09 12.45
N GLY A 8 -41.13 8.61 11.82
CA GLY A 8 -41.94 9.39 10.91
C GLY A 8 -43.33 8.80 10.72
N GLU A 9 -44.22 9.64 10.30
CA GLU A 9 -45.61 9.32 9.97
C GLU A 9 -45.92 9.92 8.61
N LYS A 10 -46.33 9.07 7.68
CA LYS A 10 -46.98 9.47 6.44
C LYS A 10 -48.34 8.80 6.45
N ILE A 11 -49.31 9.48 7.10
CA ILE A 11 -50.62 8.91 7.40
C ILE A 11 -51.21 8.19 6.18
N PRO A 12 -51.58 6.91 6.35
CA PRO A 12 -51.65 6.14 7.60
C PRO A 12 -50.43 5.22 7.88
N GLU A 13 -49.32 5.39 7.20
CA GLU A 13 -48.10 4.60 7.38
C GLU A 13 -47.15 5.24 8.38
N THR A 14 -46.51 4.43 9.20
CA THR A 14 -45.51 4.89 10.20
C THR A 14 -44.26 4.05 10.20
N TYR A 15 -43.15 4.65 10.62
CA TYR A 15 -41.89 3.91 10.81
C TYR A 15 -41.15 4.35 12.10
N ASP A 16 -40.46 3.38 12.72
CA ASP A 16 -39.44 3.58 13.74
C ASP A 16 -38.21 2.78 13.30
N ILE A 17 -37.18 3.48 12.84
CA ILE A 17 -35.95 2.87 12.34
C ILE A 17 -34.82 3.35 13.24
N ARG A 18 -34.03 2.39 13.74
CA ARG A 18 -32.87 2.64 14.57
C ARG A 18 -31.70 1.89 14.01
N PHE A 19 -30.54 2.53 13.96
CA PHE A 19 -29.32 1.88 13.54
C PHE A 19 -28.09 2.44 14.27
N GLY A 20 -27.00 1.69 14.19
CA GLY A 20 -25.72 2.06 14.75
C GLY A 20 -24.63 1.09 14.30
N TRP A 21 -23.41 1.33 14.74
CA TRP A 21 -22.26 0.49 14.41
C TRP A 21 -21.61 -0.06 15.66
N ASP A 22 -21.35 -1.37 15.63
CA ASP A 22 -20.62 -2.13 16.64
C ASP A 22 -19.26 -2.52 16.07
N PHE A 23 -18.27 -1.65 16.28
CA PHE A 23 -16.92 -1.85 15.72
C PHE A 23 -16.08 -2.84 16.51
N GLU A 24 -16.46 -3.15 17.74
CA GLU A 24 -15.75 -4.09 18.61
C GLU A 24 -16.30 -5.51 18.50
N GLY A 25 -17.55 -5.65 18.09
CA GLY A 25 -18.22 -6.93 17.96
C GLY A 25 -18.04 -7.62 16.61
N SER A 26 -19.06 -8.40 16.22
CA SER A 26 -19.08 -9.11 14.94
C SER A 26 -19.09 -8.13 13.77
N PRO A 27 -18.19 -8.30 12.75
CA PRO A 27 -18.19 -7.44 11.56
C PRO A 27 -19.42 -7.63 10.66
N ALA A 28 -20.17 -8.72 10.83
CA ALA A 28 -21.39 -8.96 10.04
C ALA A 28 -22.49 -7.97 10.41
N SER A 29 -23.17 -7.41 9.42
CA SER A 29 -24.39 -6.63 9.67
C SER A 29 -25.50 -7.54 10.21
N LYS A 30 -26.29 -6.99 11.15
CA LYS A 30 -27.45 -7.71 11.72
C LYS A 30 -28.67 -6.81 11.69
N SER A 31 -29.82 -7.38 11.31
CA SER A 31 -31.09 -6.67 11.26
C SER A 31 -32.13 -7.39 12.11
N PHE A 32 -32.95 -6.61 12.81
CA PHE A 32 -34.16 -7.10 13.42
C PHE A 32 -35.33 -6.24 12.91
N THR A 33 -36.30 -6.88 12.28
CA THR A 33 -37.35 -6.13 11.59
C THR A 33 -38.75 -6.65 11.91
N VAL A 34 -39.66 -5.73 12.08
CA VAL A 34 -41.08 -5.96 12.38
C VAL A 34 -41.91 -5.15 11.40
N ILE A 35 -42.86 -5.79 10.74
CA ILE A 35 -43.80 -5.14 9.82
C ILE A 35 -45.21 -5.58 10.20
N ASN A 36 -46.07 -4.57 10.53
CA ASN A 36 -47.42 -4.83 10.96
C ASN A 36 -47.49 -5.88 12.09
N LEU A 37 -46.62 -5.74 13.09
CA LEU A 37 -46.45 -6.64 14.25
C LEU A 37 -45.93 -8.05 13.92
N CYS A 38 -45.61 -8.36 12.66
CA CYS A 38 -44.99 -9.63 12.26
C CYS A 38 -43.48 -9.47 12.17
N LYS A 39 -42.72 -10.41 12.73
CA LYS A 39 -41.27 -10.50 12.51
C LYS A 39 -41.00 -10.86 11.06
N VAL A 40 -40.16 -10.07 10.40
CA VAL A 40 -39.74 -10.27 8.99
C VAL A 40 -38.23 -10.34 8.94
N GLU A 41 -37.66 -11.38 8.34
CA GLU A 41 -36.20 -11.63 8.44
C GLU A 41 -35.41 -11.02 7.28
N ASP A 42 -36.05 -10.87 6.11
CA ASP A 42 -35.39 -10.35 4.89
C ASP A 42 -36.38 -9.55 4.03
N GLY A 43 -35.88 -8.80 3.08
CA GLY A 43 -36.69 -8.15 2.07
C GLY A 43 -36.23 -6.75 1.68
N VAL A 44 -37.05 -6.12 0.82
CA VAL A 44 -36.75 -4.83 0.19
C VAL A 44 -36.54 -3.71 1.21
N HIS A 45 -37.22 -3.73 2.35
CA HIS A 45 -37.13 -2.72 3.41
C HIS A 45 -35.72 -2.63 4.02
N ILE A 46 -35.08 -3.77 4.28
CA ILE A 46 -33.69 -3.82 4.79
C ILE A 46 -32.73 -3.23 3.76
N ASN A 47 -32.87 -3.69 2.50
CA ASN A 47 -32.01 -3.25 1.41
C ASN A 47 -32.11 -1.75 1.14
N GLN A 48 -33.33 -1.18 1.20
CA GLN A 48 -33.54 0.25 0.98
C GLN A 48 -32.87 1.09 2.08
N VAL A 49 -33.07 0.75 3.36
CA VAL A 49 -32.41 1.46 4.47
C VAL A 49 -30.90 1.36 4.35
N GLN A 50 -30.38 0.15 4.10
CA GLN A 50 -28.93 -0.04 3.91
C GLN A 50 -28.39 0.74 2.72
N ASN A 51 -29.14 0.85 1.62
CA ASN A 51 -28.71 1.60 0.45
C ASN A 51 -28.70 3.12 0.72
N ILE A 52 -29.70 3.66 1.41
CA ILE A 52 -29.72 5.07 1.82
C ILE A 52 -28.44 5.40 2.61
N ILE A 53 -28.11 4.58 3.60
CA ILE A 53 -26.96 4.80 4.47
C ILE A 53 -25.63 4.61 3.70
N LYS A 54 -25.52 3.55 2.89
CA LYS A 54 -24.34 3.31 2.05
C LYS A 54 -24.07 4.46 1.10
N ASN A 55 -25.09 4.93 0.40
CA ASN A 55 -24.96 6.01 -0.58
C ASN A 55 -24.53 7.31 0.09
N TYR A 56 -25.19 7.70 1.19
CA TYR A 56 -24.82 8.91 1.93
C TYR A 56 -23.33 8.91 2.33
N PHE A 57 -22.87 7.88 3.02
CA PHE A 57 -21.48 7.83 3.49
C PHE A 57 -20.47 7.66 2.35
N TYR A 58 -20.85 6.97 1.29
CA TYR A 58 -19.98 6.82 0.12
C TYR A 58 -19.77 8.14 -0.61
N GLU A 59 -20.83 8.94 -0.81
CA GLU A 59 -20.74 10.28 -1.39
C GLU A 59 -19.91 11.24 -0.51
N GLN A 60 -20.11 11.21 0.81
CA GLN A 60 -19.27 11.95 1.76
C GLN A 60 -17.80 11.51 1.68
N GLY A 61 -17.54 10.22 1.54
CA GLY A 61 -16.19 9.68 1.37
C GLY A 61 -15.53 10.14 0.06
N LEU A 62 -16.26 10.12 -1.04
CA LEU A 62 -15.77 10.60 -2.34
C LEU A 62 -15.38 12.08 -2.30
N SER A 63 -16.22 12.94 -1.69
CA SER A 63 -15.94 14.37 -1.54
C SER A 63 -14.65 14.63 -0.75
N LYS A 64 -14.29 13.75 0.18
CA LYS A 64 -13.08 13.80 1.01
C LYS A 64 -11.92 12.95 0.44
N LYS A 65 -12.06 12.41 -0.78
CA LYS A 65 -11.05 11.55 -1.44
C LYS A 65 -10.67 10.31 -0.62
N LEU A 66 -11.62 9.74 0.11
CA LEU A 66 -11.45 8.48 0.84
C LEU A 66 -11.64 7.27 -0.11
N THR A 67 -11.03 6.13 0.20
CA THR A 67 -10.94 4.96 -0.71
C THR A 67 -11.68 3.72 -0.23
N PHE A 68 -12.58 3.84 0.75
CA PHE A 68 -13.42 2.72 1.18
C PHE A 68 -14.54 2.42 0.17
N GLN A 69 -15.09 1.22 0.22
CA GLN A 69 -16.19 0.79 -0.66
C GLN A 69 -17.54 0.93 0.06
N GLN A 70 -18.63 1.00 -0.71
CA GLN A 70 -19.99 1.12 -0.16
C GLN A 70 -20.30 0.05 0.89
N ASN A 71 -19.89 -1.19 0.67
CA ASN A 71 -20.14 -2.28 1.62
C ASN A 71 -19.33 -2.19 2.91
N ASP A 72 -18.26 -1.38 2.96
CA ASP A 72 -17.51 -1.17 4.21
C ASP A 72 -18.32 -0.40 5.24
N VAL A 73 -19.29 0.39 4.78
CA VAL A 73 -20.24 1.12 5.63
C VAL A 73 -21.10 0.17 6.46
N LEU A 74 -21.37 -1.04 5.98
CA LEU A 74 -22.20 -2.03 6.69
C LEU A 74 -21.40 -2.92 7.67
N VAL A 75 -20.13 -2.69 7.83
CA VAL A 75 -19.32 -3.47 8.77
C VAL A 75 -19.67 -3.12 10.21
N GLY A 76 -20.08 -4.13 10.97
CA GLY A 76 -20.57 -3.95 12.33
C GLY A 76 -21.94 -3.26 12.41
N PHE A 77 -22.61 -3.06 11.29
CA PHE A 77 -23.91 -2.37 11.23
C PHE A 77 -25.01 -3.15 11.94
N ARG A 78 -25.78 -2.46 12.78
CA ARG A 78 -26.92 -3.00 13.52
C ARG A 78 -28.15 -2.20 13.13
N LEU A 79 -29.21 -2.87 12.75
CA LEU A 79 -30.43 -2.27 12.21
C LEU A 79 -31.67 -2.82 12.90
N TYR A 80 -32.50 -1.94 13.41
CA TYR A 80 -33.84 -2.22 13.86
C TYR A 80 -34.83 -1.47 12.98
N ILE A 81 -35.85 -2.16 12.46
CA ILE A 81 -36.93 -1.58 11.65
C ILE A 81 -38.28 -2.00 12.23
N ASN A 82 -39.14 -1.06 12.50
CA ASN A 82 -40.54 -1.29 12.77
C ASN A 82 -41.39 -0.43 11.82
N LEU A 83 -42.13 -1.08 10.95
CA LEU A 83 -42.98 -0.44 9.95
C LEU A 83 -44.46 -0.81 10.19
N ARG A 84 -45.32 0.19 10.01
CA ARG A 84 -46.77 -0.02 9.82
C ARG A 84 -47.15 0.46 8.44
N LEU A 85 -47.53 -0.47 7.58
CA LEU A 85 -47.82 -0.26 6.17
C LEU A 85 -49.24 -0.73 5.86
N ILE A 86 -49.94 -0.03 4.97
CA ILE A 86 -51.30 -0.40 4.55
C ILE A 86 -51.21 -1.60 3.60
N HIS A 87 -50.34 -1.50 2.61
CA HIS A 87 -50.20 -2.50 1.58
C HIS A 87 -48.87 -3.20 1.71
N THR A 88 -48.89 -4.47 2.11
CA THR A 88 -47.71 -5.31 2.20
C THR A 88 -47.82 -6.48 1.23
N ALA A 89 -46.81 -6.75 0.44
CA ALA A 89 -46.65 -7.94 -0.39
C ALA A 89 -45.47 -8.76 0.15
N PHE A 90 -45.73 -9.99 0.51
CA PHE A 90 -44.71 -10.95 0.94
C PHE A 90 -44.36 -11.89 -0.22
N ALA A 91 -43.09 -12.32 -0.26
CA ALA A 91 -42.61 -13.25 -1.26
C ALA A 91 -43.16 -14.68 -1.02
N GLU A 92 -43.48 -15.00 0.24
CA GLU A 92 -43.90 -16.32 0.70
C GLU A 92 -45.06 -16.22 1.70
N GLN A 93 -45.85 -17.29 1.80
CA GLN A 93 -46.97 -17.37 2.73
C GLN A 93 -46.53 -17.30 4.20
N THR A 94 -45.30 -17.71 4.51
CA THR A 94 -44.68 -17.64 5.85
C THR A 94 -44.33 -16.23 6.29
N LYS A 95 -44.43 -15.23 5.42
CA LYS A 95 -44.14 -13.79 5.67
C LYS A 95 -42.70 -13.49 6.15
N HIS A 96 -41.77 -14.40 5.93
CA HIS A 96 -40.38 -14.18 6.32
C HIS A 96 -39.66 -13.08 5.48
N ARG A 97 -40.13 -12.88 4.23
CA ARG A 97 -39.52 -11.95 3.28
C ARG A 97 -40.51 -10.98 2.67
N LEU A 98 -40.25 -9.65 2.83
CA LEU A 98 -41.02 -8.62 2.16
C LEU A 98 -40.65 -8.51 0.68
N SER A 99 -41.67 -8.59 -0.20
CA SER A 99 -41.48 -8.52 -1.65
C SER A 99 -41.11 -7.12 -2.14
N GLY A 100 -40.38 -7.04 -3.26
CA GLY A 100 -40.09 -5.79 -3.97
C GLY A 100 -41.33 -5.07 -4.55
N ARG A 101 -42.50 -5.70 -4.52
CA ARG A 101 -43.78 -5.08 -4.93
C ARG A 101 -44.38 -4.20 -3.84
N THR A 102 -43.85 -4.26 -2.60
CA THR A 102 -44.32 -3.38 -1.50
C THR A 102 -43.85 -1.96 -1.74
N ASN A 103 -44.79 -1.02 -1.78
CA ASN A 103 -44.44 0.41 -1.85
C ASN A 103 -43.94 0.88 -0.47
N LEU A 104 -42.77 1.46 -0.43
CA LEU A 104 -42.12 1.98 0.77
C LEU A 104 -41.94 3.49 0.67
N SER A 105 -43.03 4.22 0.43
CA SER A 105 -43.03 5.69 0.29
C SER A 105 -42.44 6.42 1.50
N VAL A 106 -42.46 5.78 2.67
CA VAL A 106 -41.87 6.31 3.92
C VAL A 106 -40.34 6.41 3.87
N MET A 107 -39.68 5.73 2.90
CA MET A 107 -38.22 5.74 2.79
C MET A 107 -37.65 7.04 2.25
N ASP A 108 -38.43 7.82 1.50
CA ASP A 108 -38.00 9.14 1.02
C ASP A 108 -37.85 10.12 2.18
N ASP A 109 -38.86 10.16 3.10
CA ASP A 109 -38.77 10.94 4.33
C ASP A 109 -37.62 10.52 5.24
N LEU A 110 -37.35 9.20 5.31
CA LEU A 110 -36.21 8.66 6.05
C LEU A 110 -34.89 9.16 5.47
N LYS A 111 -34.74 9.16 4.14
CA LYS A 111 -33.54 9.64 3.46
C LYS A 111 -33.24 11.08 3.84
N ASP A 112 -34.21 11.97 3.72
CA ASP A 112 -34.06 13.37 4.05
C ASP A 112 -33.68 13.59 5.53
N LYS A 113 -34.26 12.81 6.43
CA LYS A 113 -33.95 12.89 7.87
C LYS A 113 -32.54 12.41 8.17
N ILE A 114 -32.08 11.35 7.53
CA ILE A 114 -30.72 10.81 7.66
C ILE A 114 -29.70 11.86 7.19
N GLU A 115 -29.92 12.43 6.01
CA GLU A 115 -29.03 13.46 5.44
C GLU A 115 -28.94 14.69 6.36
N LYS A 116 -30.08 15.22 6.81
CA LYS A 116 -30.13 16.34 7.76
C LYS A 116 -29.42 16.03 9.07
N TYR A 117 -29.61 14.83 9.61
CA TYR A 117 -29.00 14.41 10.88
C TYR A 117 -27.48 14.37 10.79
N PHE A 118 -26.92 13.66 9.82
CA PHE A 118 -25.47 13.51 9.70
C PHE A 118 -24.78 14.79 9.21
N ASN A 119 -25.45 15.61 8.41
CA ASN A 119 -24.93 16.92 8.02
C ASN A 119 -24.85 17.88 9.21
N LYS A 120 -25.76 17.75 10.19
CA LYS A 120 -25.71 18.52 11.44
C LYS A 120 -24.63 18.01 12.39
N ASN A 121 -24.40 16.69 12.44
CA ASN A 121 -23.45 16.05 13.34
C ASN A 121 -22.12 15.72 12.63
N LYS A 122 -21.43 16.75 12.13
CA LYS A 122 -20.25 16.61 11.28
C LYS A 122 -19.10 15.84 11.92
N GLU A 123 -18.79 16.11 13.19
CA GLU A 123 -17.70 15.43 13.91
C GLU A 123 -17.97 13.91 13.99
N PHE A 124 -19.19 13.53 14.35
CA PHE A 124 -19.58 12.13 14.39
C PHE A 124 -19.50 11.47 13.00
N THR A 125 -19.96 12.17 11.96
CA THR A 125 -19.86 11.70 10.56
C THR A 125 -18.41 11.48 10.14
N GLU A 126 -17.50 12.38 10.52
CA GLU A 126 -16.06 12.25 10.23
C GLU A 126 -15.41 11.07 10.96
N ASN A 127 -15.79 10.83 12.20
CA ASN A 127 -15.34 9.67 12.95
C ASN A 127 -15.76 8.36 12.26
N LEU A 128 -17.00 8.27 11.79
CA LEU A 128 -17.47 7.10 11.03
C LEU A 128 -16.69 6.91 9.72
N LEU A 129 -16.50 7.96 8.93
CA LEU A 129 -15.73 7.92 7.70
C LEU A 129 -14.29 7.43 7.95
N THR A 130 -13.68 7.89 9.04
CA THR A 130 -12.34 7.44 9.46
C THR A 130 -12.33 5.94 9.79
N HIS A 131 -13.37 5.44 10.47
CA HIS A 131 -13.52 4.01 10.76
C HIS A 131 -13.67 3.17 9.49
N PHE A 132 -14.49 3.58 8.53
CA PHE A 132 -14.68 2.86 7.27
C PHE A 132 -13.37 2.81 6.46
N GLN A 133 -12.64 3.91 6.40
CA GLN A 133 -11.33 3.97 5.76
C GLN A 133 -10.31 3.05 6.46
N ALA A 134 -10.25 3.09 7.79
CA ALA A 134 -9.35 2.24 8.58
C ALA A 134 -9.68 0.74 8.39
N TYR A 135 -10.97 0.40 8.34
CA TYR A 135 -11.39 -0.97 8.06
C TYR A 135 -10.97 -1.44 6.66
N ARG A 136 -11.14 -0.61 5.63
CA ARG A 136 -10.70 -0.90 4.25
C ARG A 136 -9.19 -1.13 4.20
N THR A 137 -8.42 -0.24 4.81
CA THR A 137 -6.96 -0.37 4.91
C THR A 137 -6.57 -1.68 5.59
N LYS A 138 -7.24 -2.03 6.71
CA LYS A 138 -7.02 -3.30 7.44
C LYS A 138 -7.29 -4.53 6.57
N ILE A 139 -8.38 -4.54 5.77
CA ILE A 139 -8.70 -5.65 4.86
C ILE A 139 -7.68 -5.73 3.72
N THR A 140 -7.34 -4.60 3.13
CA THR A 140 -6.38 -4.57 2.02
C THR A 140 -5.03 -5.10 2.48
N ASN A 141 -4.55 -4.66 3.64
CA ASN A 141 -3.33 -5.18 4.24
C ASN A 141 -3.43 -6.67 4.59
N LYS A 142 -4.58 -7.11 5.15
CA LYS A 142 -4.83 -8.52 5.45
C LYS A 142 -4.92 -9.41 4.20
N LYS A 143 -5.44 -8.88 3.09
CA LYS A 143 -5.44 -9.57 1.79
C LYS A 143 -4.04 -9.67 1.21
N LEU A 144 -3.23 -8.60 1.31
CA LEU A 144 -1.82 -8.63 0.92
C LEU A 144 -1.05 -9.71 1.70
N VAL A 145 -1.27 -9.80 3.02
CA VAL A 145 -0.67 -10.84 3.88
C VAL A 145 -1.20 -12.24 3.55
N LYS A 146 -2.53 -12.42 3.39
CA LYS A 146 -3.13 -13.74 3.07
C LYS A 146 -2.75 -14.25 1.68
N ASN A 147 -2.62 -13.38 0.70
CA ASN A 147 -2.11 -13.77 -0.61
C ASN A 147 -0.66 -14.27 -0.50
N ASN A 148 0.13 -13.68 0.40
CA ASN A 148 1.49 -14.12 0.68
C ASN A 148 1.56 -15.48 1.40
N THR A 149 0.57 -15.84 2.23
CA THR A 149 0.55 -17.12 2.96
C THR A 149 -0.12 -18.26 2.17
N LYS A 150 -1.04 -17.96 1.25
CA LYS A 150 -1.64 -18.97 0.37
C LYS A 150 -0.80 -19.31 -0.87
N THR A 151 0.18 -18.48 -1.18
CA THR A 151 1.04 -18.68 -2.36
C THR A 151 2.26 -19.57 -2.07
N ARG A 152 2.05 -20.80 -1.62
CA ARG A 152 2.79 -21.94 -2.18
C ARG A 152 2.26 -22.31 -3.59
N GLY A 153 1.30 -21.57 -4.13
CA GLY A 153 0.76 -21.61 -5.47
C GLY A 153 0.90 -20.21 -6.10
N PHE A 154 1.86 -20.06 -6.98
CA PHE A 154 2.21 -18.93 -7.83
C PHE A 154 1.02 -18.02 -8.21
N THR A 155 0.83 -16.89 -7.54
CA THR A 155 0.31 -15.71 -8.23
C THR A 155 1.49 -15.16 -9.00
N THR A 156 1.51 -15.35 -10.30
CA THR A 156 2.63 -15.03 -11.19
C THR A 156 2.85 -13.52 -11.16
N LEU A 157 3.77 -13.07 -10.33
CA LEU A 157 4.37 -11.74 -10.49
C LEU A 157 5.07 -11.77 -11.83
N THR A 158 4.42 -11.24 -12.87
CA THR A 158 4.90 -11.35 -14.26
C THR A 158 6.31 -10.83 -14.45
N LYS A 159 6.73 -9.90 -13.57
CA LYS A 159 8.05 -9.26 -13.60
C LYS A 159 9.09 -9.96 -12.74
N LEU A 160 8.71 -10.63 -11.66
CA LEU A 160 9.67 -11.29 -10.78
C LEU A 160 10.29 -12.50 -11.48
N ARG A 161 11.59 -12.53 -11.54
CA ARG A 161 12.36 -13.72 -11.87
C ARG A 161 12.91 -14.30 -10.58
N ASP A 162 12.14 -15.16 -9.96
CA ASP A 162 12.42 -15.70 -8.63
C ASP A 162 13.64 -16.62 -8.60
N CYS A 163 14.20 -16.81 -7.41
CA CYS A 163 15.24 -17.82 -7.19
C CYS A 163 14.63 -19.20 -6.96
N ILE A 164 15.37 -20.24 -7.32
CA ILE A 164 14.92 -21.65 -7.22
C ILE A 164 14.87 -22.09 -5.75
N PHE A 165 15.84 -21.69 -4.95
CA PHE A 165 15.92 -22.07 -3.55
C PHE A 165 15.42 -20.94 -2.64
N PRO A 166 14.74 -21.28 -1.51
CA PRO A 166 14.41 -20.31 -0.47
C PRO A 166 15.65 -19.66 0.12
N GLY A 167 15.54 -18.43 0.59
CA GLY A 167 16.62 -17.74 1.29
C GLY A 167 17.66 -17.09 0.37
N GLY A 168 17.40 -17.00 -0.91
CA GLY A 168 18.29 -16.28 -1.83
C GLY A 168 18.23 -14.75 -1.64
N GLU A 169 18.76 -14.02 -2.61
CA GLU A 169 18.82 -12.55 -2.59
C GLU A 169 17.82 -11.96 -3.58
N LEU A 170 17.00 -11.00 -3.12
CA LEU A 170 16.11 -10.23 -3.99
C LEU A 170 16.80 -8.95 -4.41
N LEU A 171 17.11 -8.82 -5.70
CA LEU A 171 17.58 -7.57 -6.28
C LEU A 171 16.40 -6.81 -6.87
N ILE A 172 16.19 -5.59 -6.38
CA ILE A 172 15.19 -4.64 -6.89
C ILE A 172 15.95 -3.63 -7.75
N GLY A 173 15.80 -3.74 -9.08
CA GLY A 173 16.55 -2.96 -10.05
C GLY A 173 15.70 -1.93 -10.76
N GLU A 174 16.29 -0.78 -11.11
CA GLU A 174 15.65 0.26 -11.90
C GLU A 174 15.65 -0.11 -13.39
N GLY A 175 14.46 -0.01 -14.01
CA GLY A 175 14.28 -0.15 -15.45
C GLY A 175 14.32 -1.57 -16.00
N ASP A 176 13.64 -1.73 -17.13
CA ASP A 176 13.58 -3.03 -17.83
C ASP A 176 14.97 -3.40 -18.43
N SER A 177 15.80 -2.43 -18.84
CA SER A 177 17.11 -2.69 -19.46
C SER A 177 18.12 -3.26 -18.47
N ALA A 178 18.25 -2.64 -17.30
CA ALA A 178 19.10 -3.13 -16.22
C ALA A 178 18.58 -4.46 -15.66
N GLY A 179 17.27 -4.56 -15.44
CA GLY A 179 16.62 -5.79 -15.00
C GLY A 179 16.85 -6.95 -15.97
N ASN A 180 16.70 -6.74 -17.27
CA ASN A 180 16.95 -7.76 -18.29
C ASN A 180 18.42 -8.16 -18.37
N GLY A 181 19.35 -7.22 -18.18
CA GLY A 181 20.78 -7.49 -18.08
C GLY A 181 21.10 -8.42 -16.91
N LEU A 182 20.59 -8.09 -15.71
CA LEU A 182 20.76 -8.90 -14.51
C LEU A 182 20.13 -10.29 -14.64
N ILE A 183 18.93 -10.39 -15.24
CA ILE A 183 18.23 -11.66 -15.46
C ILE A 183 19.08 -12.62 -16.29
N LYS A 184 19.80 -12.12 -17.30
CA LYS A 184 20.64 -12.96 -18.18
C LYS A 184 21.89 -13.52 -17.49
N VAL A 185 22.43 -12.82 -16.49
CA VAL A 185 23.71 -13.16 -15.85
C VAL A 185 23.58 -13.68 -14.42
N ARG A 186 22.37 -13.66 -13.85
CA ARG A 186 22.11 -14.12 -12.49
C ARG A 186 22.37 -15.62 -12.31
N ASP A 187 22.67 -16.02 -11.10
CA ASP A 187 22.52 -17.40 -10.69
C ASP A 187 21.06 -17.64 -10.24
N PRO A 188 20.25 -18.41 -11.01
CA PRO A 188 18.86 -18.67 -10.65
C PRO A 188 18.67 -19.39 -9.32
N LYS A 189 19.70 -20.02 -8.79
CA LYS A 189 19.65 -20.73 -7.50
C LYS A 189 19.66 -19.74 -6.33
N LYS A 190 20.33 -18.59 -6.49
CA LYS A 190 20.58 -17.61 -5.41
C LYS A 190 19.88 -16.29 -5.62
N HIS A 191 19.68 -15.83 -6.86
CA HIS A 191 19.27 -14.46 -7.15
C HIS A 191 17.85 -14.40 -7.73
N ALA A 192 16.98 -13.65 -7.07
CA ALA A 192 15.71 -13.19 -7.59
C ALA A 192 15.84 -11.75 -8.09
N ILE A 193 15.26 -11.43 -9.25
CA ILE A 193 15.31 -10.09 -9.85
C ILE A 193 13.90 -9.55 -10.00
N LEU A 194 13.64 -8.36 -9.45
CA LEU A 194 12.41 -7.61 -9.61
C LEU A 194 12.71 -6.26 -10.28
N PRO A 195 12.53 -6.14 -11.59
CA PRO A 195 12.68 -4.86 -12.27
C PRO A 195 11.53 -3.91 -11.96
N LEU A 196 11.84 -2.64 -11.65
CA LEU A 196 10.86 -1.58 -11.41
C LEU A 196 10.68 -0.74 -12.67
N ARG A 197 9.44 -0.36 -12.97
CA ARG A 197 9.13 0.58 -14.04
C ARG A 197 8.87 1.98 -13.47
N GLY A 198 9.90 2.83 -13.56
CA GLY A 198 9.83 4.22 -13.18
C GLY A 198 9.77 4.47 -11.68
N VAL A 199 9.46 5.71 -11.31
CA VAL A 199 9.48 6.20 -9.93
C VAL A 199 8.27 5.67 -9.15
N ILE A 200 8.52 5.03 -8.02
CA ILE A 200 7.44 4.60 -7.12
C ILE A 200 6.88 5.81 -6.33
N PRO A 201 5.59 5.78 -5.94
CA PRO A 201 5.04 6.85 -5.12
C PRO A 201 5.64 6.86 -3.72
N ASN A 202 5.80 8.06 -3.16
CA ASN A 202 6.22 8.23 -1.78
C ASN A 202 5.12 7.79 -0.81
N VAL A 203 5.38 6.76 -0.01
CA VAL A 203 4.41 6.15 0.90
C VAL A 203 4.06 7.03 2.11
N LEU A 204 4.79 8.11 2.36
CA LEU A 204 4.48 9.09 3.41
C LEU A 204 3.42 10.09 2.93
N THR A 205 3.49 10.51 1.66
CA THR A 205 2.60 11.54 1.11
C THR A 205 1.39 10.96 0.37
N LYS A 206 1.47 9.72 -0.11
CA LYS A 206 0.40 9.03 -0.85
C LYS A 206 -0.30 8.02 0.05
N LYS A 207 -1.51 8.34 0.52
CA LYS A 207 -2.32 7.42 1.34
C LYS A 207 -2.72 6.14 0.59
N ASP A 208 -2.85 6.22 -0.73
CA ASP A 208 -3.26 5.11 -1.61
C ASP A 208 -2.07 4.32 -2.19
N TYR A 209 -0.91 4.34 -1.51
CA TYR A 209 0.29 3.64 -1.97
C TYR A 209 0.02 2.16 -2.32
N HIS A 210 -0.89 1.53 -1.59
CA HIS A 210 -1.29 0.13 -1.80
C HIS A 210 -2.03 -0.13 -3.13
N ASN A 211 -2.45 0.91 -3.87
CA ASN A 211 -3.02 0.77 -5.21
C ASN A 211 -1.95 0.78 -6.32
N ASN A 212 -0.73 1.21 -6.00
CA ASN A 212 0.37 1.19 -6.96
C ASN A 212 0.85 -0.22 -7.23
N LYS A 213 1.00 -0.59 -8.52
CA LYS A 213 1.37 -1.94 -8.94
C LYS A 213 2.79 -2.30 -8.52
N GLU A 214 3.76 -1.39 -8.69
CA GLU A 214 5.17 -1.64 -8.37
C GLU A 214 5.36 -1.89 -6.87
N LEU A 215 4.69 -1.09 -6.02
CA LEU A 215 4.70 -1.30 -4.57
C LEU A 215 4.06 -2.62 -4.15
N LYS A 216 2.94 -2.99 -4.79
CA LYS A 216 2.33 -4.31 -4.58
C LYS A 216 3.29 -5.44 -4.94
N ASP A 217 3.95 -5.33 -6.09
CA ASP A 217 4.88 -6.35 -6.58
C ASP A 217 6.05 -6.53 -5.61
N ILE A 218 6.60 -5.43 -5.03
CA ILE A 218 7.64 -5.49 -4.00
C ILE A 218 7.14 -6.19 -2.73
N ILE A 219 5.98 -5.78 -2.20
CA ILE A 219 5.40 -6.34 -0.98
C ILE A 219 5.13 -7.83 -1.14
N VAL A 220 4.56 -8.23 -2.29
CA VAL A 220 4.25 -9.63 -2.60
C VAL A 220 5.54 -10.44 -2.80
N ALA A 221 6.55 -9.88 -3.48
CA ALA A 221 7.85 -10.53 -3.64
C ALA A 221 8.52 -10.81 -2.29
N CYS A 222 8.53 -9.84 -1.38
CA CYS A 222 9.10 -10.01 -0.03
C CYS A 222 8.37 -11.06 0.80
N GLY A 223 7.04 -11.15 0.70
CA GLY A 223 6.24 -12.18 1.37
C GLY A 223 6.01 -11.98 2.87
N CYS A 224 6.60 -10.97 3.49
CA CYS A 224 6.56 -10.75 4.95
C CYS A 224 5.44 -9.82 5.42
N GLY A 225 4.64 -9.24 4.51
CA GLY A 225 3.57 -8.30 4.86
C GLY A 225 4.06 -6.87 5.11
N VAL A 226 3.17 -6.00 5.58
CA VAL A 226 3.44 -4.57 5.82
C VAL A 226 2.84 -4.09 7.14
N GLU A 227 3.39 -2.99 7.67
CA GLU A 227 2.94 -2.31 8.90
C GLU A 227 2.89 -3.30 10.09
N LYS A 228 1.82 -3.28 10.90
CA LYS A 228 1.67 -4.20 12.03
C LYS A 228 1.60 -5.69 11.68
N TYR A 229 1.45 -6.01 10.39
CA TYR A 229 1.45 -7.38 9.88
C TYR A 229 2.78 -7.79 9.27
N CYS A 230 3.80 -6.92 9.31
CA CYS A 230 5.12 -7.24 8.83
C CYS A 230 5.81 -8.22 9.80
N ASP A 231 6.05 -9.43 9.31
CA ASP A 231 6.65 -10.52 10.05
C ASP A 231 7.90 -10.99 9.30
N VAL A 232 9.07 -10.61 9.80
CA VAL A 232 10.36 -10.88 9.16
C VAL A 232 10.66 -12.37 9.05
N SER A 233 10.07 -13.23 9.91
CA SER A 233 10.24 -14.68 9.82
C SER A 233 9.63 -15.28 8.55
N LYS A 234 8.71 -14.53 7.89
CA LYS A 234 8.09 -14.89 6.62
C LYS A 234 8.76 -14.27 5.40
N LEU A 235 9.85 -13.51 5.62
CA LEU A 235 10.61 -12.94 4.53
C LEU A 235 11.19 -14.05 3.66
N ARG A 236 10.96 -13.97 2.35
CA ARG A 236 11.33 -15.02 1.40
C ARG A 236 12.83 -15.05 1.06
N TYR A 237 13.54 -13.96 1.35
CA TYR A 237 14.93 -13.75 0.96
C TYR A 237 15.80 -13.40 2.17
N ASP A 238 17.04 -13.84 2.12
CA ASP A 238 18.04 -13.52 3.16
C ASP A 238 18.49 -12.06 3.10
N LYS A 239 18.54 -11.50 1.89
CA LYS A 239 18.87 -10.09 1.65
C LYS A 239 17.96 -9.50 0.59
N ILE A 240 17.62 -8.23 0.78
CA ILE A 240 16.98 -7.38 -0.23
C ILE A 240 18.00 -6.34 -0.64
N ILE A 241 18.32 -6.28 -1.92
CA ILE A 241 19.38 -5.44 -2.47
C ILE A 241 18.76 -4.44 -3.44
N LEU A 242 18.89 -3.15 -3.13
CA LEU A 242 18.46 -2.05 -3.99
C LEU A 242 19.57 -1.77 -5.00
N ALA A 243 19.32 -2.01 -6.28
CA ALA A 243 20.24 -1.84 -7.38
C ALA A 243 19.69 -0.78 -8.34
N ALA A 244 19.81 0.50 -7.97
CA ALA A 244 19.42 1.64 -8.79
C ALA A 244 20.62 2.24 -9.52
N ASP A 245 20.33 3.08 -10.50
CA ASP A 245 21.33 3.79 -11.27
C ASP A 245 22.12 4.79 -10.40
N ALA A 246 23.36 5.09 -10.79
CA ALA A 246 24.24 6.00 -10.04
C ALA A 246 24.00 7.48 -10.41
N ASP A 247 22.81 7.83 -10.85
CA ASP A 247 22.40 9.18 -11.20
C ASP A 247 21.40 9.76 -10.17
N PRO A 248 21.03 11.06 -10.24
CA PRO A 248 20.07 11.67 -9.32
C PRO A 248 18.71 10.99 -9.30
N ALA A 249 18.23 10.43 -10.42
CA ALA A 249 16.95 9.74 -10.50
C ALA A 249 17.01 8.41 -9.74
N GLY A 250 18.08 7.62 -9.93
CA GLY A 250 18.30 6.37 -9.22
C GLY A 250 18.49 6.58 -7.71
N HIS A 251 19.19 7.66 -7.30
CA HIS A 251 19.29 8.05 -5.88
C HIS A 251 17.91 8.37 -5.29
N TRP A 252 17.04 9.04 -6.05
CA TRP A 252 15.68 9.33 -5.62
C TRP A 252 14.83 8.07 -5.49
N ILE A 253 14.92 7.14 -6.44
CA ILE A 253 14.24 5.84 -6.38
C ILE A 253 14.71 5.04 -5.16
N THR A 254 16.03 5.04 -4.91
CA THR A 254 16.61 4.40 -3.72
C THR A 254 16.05 4.99 -2.43
N ALA A 255 15.96 6.32 -2.32
CA ALA A 255 15.39 7.01 -1.17
C ALA A 255 13.91 6.63 -0.95
N LEU A 256 13.11 6.55 -2.03
CA LEU A 256 11.71 6.13 -1.96
C LEU A 256 11.57 4.65 -1.52
N LEU A 257 12.45 3.77 -2.00
CA LEU A 257 12.48 2.36 -1.59
C LEU A 257 12.88 2.23 -0.11
N ILE A 258 13.91 2.94 0.34
CA ILE A 258 14.28 2.98 1.76
C ILE A 258 13.11 3.48 2.60
N THR A 259 12.41 4.52 2.16
CA THR A 259 11.22 5.04 2.84
C THR A 259 10.10 4.00 2.92
N LEU A 260 9.85 3.24 1.86
CA LEU A 260 8.90 2.12 1.88
C LEU A 260 9.27 1.10 2.95
N PHE A 261 10.52 0.62 2.93
CA PHE A 261 10.97 -0.40 3.89
C PHE A 261 11.01 0.14 5.31
N ALA A 262 11.55 1.33 5.54
CA ALA A 262 11.65 1.91 6.87
C ALA A 262 10.29 2.25 7.49
N HIS A 263 9.31 2.68 6.68
CA HIS A 263 8.02 3.12 7.20
C HIS A 263 6.93 2.02 7.17
N LYS A 264 6.95 1.14 6.15
CA LYS A 264 5.91 0.11 5.97
C LYS A 264 6.38 -1.31 6.29
N MET A 265 7.69 -1.55 6.31
CA MET A 265 8.29 -2.86 6.54
C MET A 265 9.49 -2.75 7.50
N ALA A 266 9.39 -1.89 8.53
CA ALA A 266 10.45 -1.60 9.48
C ALA A 266 11.16 -2.86 10.06
N PRO A 267 10.47 -3.95 10.42
CA PRO A 267 11.12 -5.18 10.89
C PRO A 267 12.17 -5.75 9.93
N VAL A 268 12.02 -5.54 8.61
CA VAL A 268 13.00 -5.98 7.60
C VAL A 268 14.30 -5.19 7.72
N VAL A 269 14.19 -3.86 7.93
CA VAL A 269 15.36 -2.98 8.12
C VAL A 269 16.02 -3.25 9.47
N GLN A 270 15.22 -3.38 10.53
CA GLN A 270 15.68 -3.69 11.89
C GLN A 270 16.45 -5.02 11.95
N ALA A 271 16.00 -6.02 11.17
CA ALA A 271 16.69 -7.30 11.04
C ALA A 271 17.95 -7.24 10.14
N GLY A 272 18.31 -6.06 9.63
CA GLY A 272 19.51 -5.87 8.79
C GLY A 272 19.43 -6.55 7.43
N LYS A 273 18.21 -6.73 6.87
CA LYS A 273 18.00 -7.46 5.62
C LYS A 273 18.02 -6.57 4.37
N LEU A 274 18.08 -5.24 4.52
CA LEU A 274 18.04 -4.26 3.42
C LEU A 274 19.44 -3.71 3.13
N TYR A 275 19.82 -3.75 1.85
CA TYR A 275 21.13 -3.31 1.35
C TYR A 275 20.98 -2.42 0.12
N ILE A 276 21.96 -1.53 -0.10
CA ILE A 276 22.12 -0.75 -1.32
C ILE A 276 23.35 -1.32 -2.04
N CYS A 277 23.20 -1.66 -3.32
CA CYS A 277 24.32 -2.05 -4.16
C CYS A 277 24.99 -0.78 -4.70
N LYS A 278 26.25 -0.56 -4.32
CA LYS A 278 27.05 0.53 -4.85
C LYS A 278 27.75 0.10 -6.14
N THR A 279 27.39 0.71 -7.26
CA THR A 279 28.03 0.48 -8.56
C THR A 279 29.03 1.62 -8.86
N PRO A 280 30.10 1.35 -9.62
CA PRO A 280 31.07 2.40 -9.96
C PRO A 280 30.48 3.36 -10.99
N LEU A 281 30.59 4.67 -10.72
CA LEU A 281 30.20 5.73 -11.66
C LEU A 281 31.23 5.92 -12.77
N PHE A 282 32.51 5.65 -12.48
CA PHE A 282 33.61 5.75 -13.42
C PHE A 282 34.46 4.48 -13.42
N GLY A 283 35.11 4.22 -14.54
CA GLY A 283 36.06 3.15 -14.69
C GLY A 283 36.85 3.28 -16.00
N PHE A 284 37.79 2.38 -16.22
CA PHE A 284 38.47 2.24 -17.50
C PHE A 284 38.65 0.76 -17.82
N ARG A 285 38.87 0.43 -19.09
CA ARG A 285 39.20 -0.95 -19.51
C ARG A 285 40.71 -1.13 -19.46
N ASP A 286 41.14 -2.21 -18.79
CA ASP A 286 42.56 -2.63 -18.82
C ASP A 286 42.93 -3.28 -20.16
N THR A 287 44.16 -3.72 -20.28
CA THR A 287 44.69 -4.42 -21.47
C THR A 287 43.92 -5.70 -21.82
N ASN A 288 43.32 -6.34 -20.83
CA ASN A 288 42.48 -7.53 -20.97
C ASN A 288 41.00 -7.19 -21.19
N LYS A 289 40.69 -5.94 -21.47
CA LYS A 289 39.31 -5.41 -21.60
C LYS A 289 38.43 -5.57 -20.34
N LYS A 290 39.04 -5.86 -19.17
CA LYS A 290 38.32 -5.94 -17.89
C LYS A 290 38.10 -4.54 -17.38
N LEU A 291 36.88 -4.28 -16.86
CA LEU A 291 36.55 -2.99 -16.23
C LEU A 291 37.26 -2.87 -14.88
N VAL A 292 38.08 -1.82 -14.76
CA VAL A 292 38.69 -1.37 -13.51
C VAL A 292 37.86 -0.24 -12.97
N PRO A 293 37.15 -0.45 -11.83
CA PRO A 293 36.26 0.59 -11.27
C PRO A 293 37.07 1.69 -10.58
N LEU A 294 36.56 2.92 -10.65
CA LEU A 294 37.07 4.07 -9.94
C LEU A 294 36.01 4.53 -8.95
N TRP A 295 36.30 4.35 -7.66
CA TRP A 295 35.32 4.52 -6.59
C TRP A 295 35.31 5.89 -5.93
N ASN A 296 36.38 6.67 -6.14
CA ASN A 296 36.55 8.00 -5.54
C ASN A 296 37.36 8.93 -6.47
N GLU A 297 37.35 10.22 -6.14
CA GLU A 297 38.04 11.25 -6.94
C GLU A 297 39.55 11.04 -7.00
N LYS A 298 40.17 10.51 -5.94
CA LYS A 298 41.63 10.27 -5.93
C LYS A 298 42.00 9.19 -6.97
N GLU A 299 41.22 8.14 -7.07
CA GLU A 299 41.40 7.08 -8.08
C GLU A 299 41.14 7.63 -9.49
N LEU A 300 40.08 8.46 -9.64
CA LEU A 300 39.74 9.10 -10.91
C LEU A 300 40.88 10.02 -11.38
N LYS A 301 41.45 10.84 -10.50
CA LYS A 301 42.56 11.73 -10.79
C LYS A 301 43.80 10.90 -11.23
N LYS A 302 44.20 9.89 -10.45
CA LYS A 302 45.33 9.00 -10.81
C LYS A 302 45.13 8.33 -12.18
N ALA A 303 43.92 7.92 -12.51
CA ALA A 303 43.67 7.30 -13.80
C ALA A 303 43.74 8.30 -14.97
N ARG A 304 43.33 9.58 -14.74
CA ARG A 304 43.50 10.70 -15.69
C ARG A 304 44.99 11.05 -15.89
N ASP A 305 45.72 11.15 -14.81
CA ASP A 305 47.16 11.45 -14.85
C ASP A 305 47.95 10.33 -15.56
N ALA A 306 47.43 9.08 -15.54
CA ALA A 306 48.01 7.95 -16.27
C ALA A 306 47.41 7.77 -17.69
N ASP A 307 46.77 8.80 -18.24
CA ASP A 307 46.16 8.86 -19.59
C ASP A 307 45.25 7.66 -19.92
N LYS A 308 44.49 7.19 -18.92
CA LYS A 308 43.50 6.14 -19.11
C LYS A 308 42.22 6.68 -19.72
N LYS A 309 41.66 5.96 -20.72
CA LYS A 309 40.37 6.29 -21.31
C LYS A 309 39.24 6.03 -20.27
N ILE A 310 38.82 7.10 -19.59
CA ILE A 310 37.80 7.02 -18.57
C ILE A 310 36.39 6.82 -19.20
N LEU A 311 35.67 5.82 -18.71
CA LEU A 311 34.27 5.54 -19.01
C LEU A 311 33.42 6.06 -17.85
N ARG A 312 32.28 6.66 -18.14
CA ARG A 312 31.29 7.06 -17.17
C ARG A 312 30.04 6.21 -17.35
N PHE A 313 29.55 5.60 -16.26
CA PHE A 313 28.36 4.77 -16.23
C PHE A 313 27.26 5.53 -15.48
N LYS A 314 26.23 5.98 -16.18
CA LYS A 314 25.09 6.68 -15.56
C LYS A 314 24.10 5.68 -14.97
N GLY A 315 23.94 4.54 -15.64
CA GLY A 315 22.98 3.52 -15.24
C GLY A 315 23.50 2.10 -15.43
N LEU A 316 22.84 1.16 -14.75
CA LEU A 316 23.14 -0.27 -14.82
C LEU A 316 23.00 -0.84 -16.23
N GLY A 317 22.18 -0.23 -17.08
CA GLY A 317 22.02 -0.62 -18.48
C GLY A 317 23.25 -0.36 -19.37
N GLU A 318 24.22 0.44 -18.90
CA GLU A 318 25.46 0.75 -19.64
C GLU A 318 26.57 -0.26 -19.36
N PHE A 319 26.40 -1.10 -18.33
CA PHE A 319 27.33 -2.19 -18.04
C PHE A 319 27.09 -3.36 -19.00
N ASP A 320 28.17 -3.97 -19.44
CA ASP A 320 28.04 -5.26 -20.13
C ASP A 320 27.68 -6.41 -19.17
N ALA A 321 27.29 -7.55 -19.71
CA ALA A 321 26.84 -8.69 -18.93
C ALA A 321 27.88 -9.18 -17.90
N LYS A 322 29.18 -9.08 -18.25
CA LYS A 322 30.29 -9.52 -17.39
C LYS A 322 30.48 -8.54 -16.23
N ASP A 323 30.35 -7.23 -16.49
CA ASP A 323 30.45 -6.19 -15.47
C ASP A 323 29.27 -6.24 -14.49
N LEU A 324 28.04 -6.44 -14.98
CA LEU A 324 26.87 -6.64 -14.13
C LEU A 324 27.07 -7.86 -13.21
N LYS A 325 27.56 -8.97 -13.75
CA LYS A 325 27.88 -10.14 -12.93
C LYS A 325 28.92 -9.82 -11.86
N THR A 326 29.98 -9.10 -12.21
CA THR A 326 31.07 -8.78 -11.30
C THR A 326 30.68 -7.77 -10.21
N PHE A 327 30.03 -6.64 -10.58
CA PHE A 327 29.82 -5.54 -9.64
C PHE A 327 28.46 -5.56 -8.91
N VAL A 328 27.52 -6.39 -9.36
CA VAL A 328 26.19 -6.46 -8.75
C VAL A 328 25.93 -7.83 -8.11
N LEU A 329 26.41 -8.93 -8.72
CA LEU A 329 26.06 -10.28 -8.29
C LEU A 329 27.19 -11.02 -7.56
N ASP A 330 28.46 -10.76 -7.92
CA ASP A 330 29.58 -11.46 -7.31
C ASP A 330 29.85 -10.98 -5.88
N GLU A 331 29.56 -11.83 -4.91
CA GLU A 331 29.68 -11.51 -3.49
C GLU A 331 31.10 -11.13 -3.05
N SER A 332 32.12 -11.61 -3.79
CA SER A 332 33.53 -11.32 -3.47
C SER A 332 33.98 -9.92 -3.94
N VAL A 333 33.28 -9.32 -4.90
CA VAL A 333 33.69 -8.08 -5.57
C VAL A 333 32.68 -6.93 -5.34
N ARG A 334 31.39 -7.23 -5.34
CA ARG A 334 30.32 -6.22 -5.19
C ARG A 334 30.44 -5.47 -3.87
N LYS A 335 30.02 -4.22 -3.88
CA LYS A 335 29.96 -3.39 -2.66
C LYS A 335 28.52 -3.20 -2.23
N LEU A 336 28.17 -3.76 -1.06
CA LEU A 336 26.87 -3.57 -0.43
C LEU A 336 26.98 -2.65 0.78
N ILE A 337 26.08 -1.71 0.88
CA ILE A 337 25.90 -0.83 2.05
C ILE A 337 24.64 -1.27 2.76
N GLN A 338 24.77 -1.80 3.99
CA GLN A 338 23.61 -2.16 4.80
C GLN A 338 22.85 -0.90 5.27
N VAL A 339 21.54 -0.88 5.06
CA VAL A 339 20.68 0.16 5.61
C VAL A 339 20.49 -0.12 7.09
N LYS A 340 21.12 0.70 7.95
CA LYS A 340 21.05 0.56 9.40
C LYS A 340 19.82 1.29 9.94
N TRP A 341 19.09 0.61 10.82
CA TRP A 341 18.00 1.21 11.57
C TRP A 341 18.54 1.96 12.80
N SER A 342 18.07 3.18 12.99
CA SER A 342 18.09 3.90 14.27
C SER A 342 16.90 4.84 14.33
N GLU A 343 16.40 5.17 15.51
CA GLU A 343 15.27 6.10 15.65
C GLU A 343 15.58 7.46 15.06
N ASN A 344 16.75 8.01 15.36
CA ASN A 344 17.20 9.29 14.81
C ASN A 344 17.27 9.29 13.27
N ASN A 345 17.79 8.22 12.65
CA ASN A 345 17.83 8.12 11.19
C ASN A 345 16.43 7.97 10.59
N HIS A 346 15.50 7.31 11.30
CA HIS A 346 14.11 7.18 10.87
C HIS A 346 13.40 8.54 10.92
N GLU A 347 13.58 9.32 11.98
CA GLU A 347 13.02 10.68 12.11
C GLU A 347 13.54 11.59 11.01
N LYS A 348 14.87 11.66 10.80
CA LYS A 348 15.47 12.42 9.69
C LYS A 348 14.96 12.00 8.31
N LEU A 349 14.83 10.70 8.07
CA LEU A 349 14.26 10.19 6.82
C LEU A 349 12.81 10.64 6.66
N PHE A 350 12.02 10.60 7.75
CA PHE A 350 10.64 11.05 7.76
C PHE A 350 10.54 12.54 7.42
N GLU A 351 11.32 13.39 8.04
CA GLU A 351 11.38 14.82 7.76
C GLU A 351 11.76 15.09 6.30
N LEU A 352 12.85 14.48 5.82
CA LEU A 352 13.33 14.60 4.44
C LEU A 352 12.29 14.18 3.40
N MET A 353 11.49 13.18 3.70
CA MET A 353 10.56 12.59 2.74
C MET A 353 9.13 13.11 2.88
N SER A 354 8.77 13.81 3.98
CA SER A 354 7.41 14.29 4.25
C SER A 354 7.02 15.49 3.41
N SER A 355 7.90 16.47 3.21
CA SER A 355 7.61 17.66 2.41
C SER A 355 8.76 18.08 1.52
N SER A 356 8.41 18.75 0.38
CA SER A 356 9.42 19.31 -0.52
C SER A 356 10.08 20.59 0.04
N ALA A 357 9.40 21.28 0.94
CA ALA A 357 9.93 22.48 1.60
C ALA A 357 11.01 22.12 2.63
N GLU A 358 10.75 21.11 3.47
CA GLU A 358 11.72 20.61 4.44
C GLU A 358 12.97 20.03 3.77
N ARG A 359 12.79 19.25 2.67
CA ARG A 359 13.94 18.80 1.89
C ARG A 359 14.84 19.93 1.38
N ARG A 360 14.25 21.01 0.84
CA ARG A 360 15.03 22.15 0.35
C ARG A 360 15.78 22.82 1.47
N LYS A 361 15.15 23.00 2.63
CA LYS A 361 15.75 23.62 3.80
C LYS A 361 16.96 22.82 4.31
N LEU A 362 16.80 21.51 4.49
CA LEU A 362 17.88 20.63 4.94
C LEU A 362 19.06 20.59 3.96
N VAL A 363 18.80 20.56 2.65
CA VAL A 363 19.85 20.62 1.63
C VAL A 363 20.57 21.98 1.65
N GLN A 364 19.84 23.08 1.86
CA GLN A 364 20.43 24.41 1.97
C GLN A 364 21.29 24.56 3.23
N ASP A 365 20.82 24.00 4.35
CA ASP A 365 21.55 24.04 5.63
C ASP A 365 22.87 23.22 5.56
N GLU A 366 22.85 22.03 4.91
CA GLU A 366 24.06 21.22 4.70
C GLU A 366 25.06 21.91 3.73
N TRP A 367 24.58 22.56 2.68
CA TRP A 367 25.44 23.27 1.73
C TRP A 367 26.07 24.54 2.32
N SER A 368 25.38 25.21 3.26
CA SER A 368 25.97 26.37 3.98
C SER A 368 27.08 25.97 4.94
N ILE A 369 27.06 24.74 5.47
CA ILE A 369 28.12 24.23 6.37
C ILE A 369 29.38 23.80 5.58
N GLU A 370 29.24 23.31 4.34
CA GLU A 370 30.38 22.94 3.50
C GLU A 370 31.07 24.15 2.82
N GLY A 371 30.39 25.29 2.70
CA GLY A 371 30.92 26.51 2.11
C GLY A 371 31.79 27.34 3.06
N GLU A 372 31.82 27.01 4.37
CA GLU A 372 32.66 27.70 5.39
C GLU A 372 33.90 26.88 5.84
N LYS A 373 34.27 25.85 5.12
CA LYS A 373 35.52 25.10 5.27
C LYS A 373 36.31 25.12 3.96
#